data_ace8f6408c97c62371843716afbee78f
#
_entry.id   ace8f6408c97c62371843716afbee78f
#
_cell.length_a   1.000
_cell.length_b   1.000
_cell.length_c   1.000
_cell.angle_alpha   90.00
_cell.angle_beta   90.00
_cell.angle_gamma   90.00
#
_symmetry.space_group_name_H-M   'P 1'
#
loop_
_entity.id
_entity.type
_entity.pdbx_description
1 polymer ?
#
loop_
_entity_poly.entity_id
_entity_poly.type
_entity_poly.pdbx_seq_one_letter_code
_entity_poly.pdbx_strand_id
1 'polypeptide(L)'
;MGMKYVHYGHNKFSKDLFTPISNHAFWLKPIGGLWGSMPDSDLNWKAWCLEEDFQTEKLNECFYFTLKPGSKILSIRKSSDLEPLPKLHDSEKFYGTVFLDFEKLAKQYDAIELFVYGDFDLQGLLGTWDCNCVLVLNPDAVQEISNDEEHKES
;
A
#
# COMPACT_ATOMS: atom_id res chain seq x y z
N MET A 1 -13.38 10.50 9.72
CA MET A 1 -12.65 10.93 8.52
C MET A 1 -11.53 9.96 8.23
N GLY A 2 -11.39 9.58 6.96
CA GLY A 2 -10.39 8.62 6.56
C GLY A 2 -8.99 9.22 6.49
N MET A 3 -8.00 8.36 6.49
CA MET A 3 -6.61 8.75 6.30
C MET A 3 -6.40 9.24 4.87
N LYS A 4 -5.56 10.25 4.71
CA LYS A 4 -5.17 10.77 3.40
C LYS A 4 -3.91 10.06 2.92
N TYR A 5 -3.90 9.70 1.64
CA TYR A 5 -2.78 9.02 1.00
C TYR A 5 -2.31 9.83 -0.21
N VAL A 6 -1.09 9.54 -0.66
CA VAL A 6 -0.54 10.16 -1.87
C VAL A 6 0.05 9.09 -2.79
N HIS A 7 -0.29 9.19 -4.08
CA HIS A 7 0.28 8.34 -5.12
C HIS A 7 1.26 9.18 -5.94
N TYR A 8 2.47 8.68 -6.12
CA TYR A 8 3.51 9.33 -6.92
C TYR A 8 3.64 8.69 -8.29
N GLY A 9 3.97 9.50 -9.29
CA GLY A 9 4.16 9.07 -10.66
C GLY A 9 3.07 9.53 -11.63
N HIS A 10 1.96 10.05 -11.11
CA HIS A 10 0.83 10.54 -11.90
C HIS A 10 0.21 11.73 -11.20
N ASN A 11 -0.32 12.69 -11.98
CA ASN A 11 -0.92 13.92 -11.43
C ASN A 11 -2.39 13.79 -11.08
N LYS A 12 -3.04 12.76 -11.59
CA LYS A 12 -4.49 12.58 -11.44
C LYS A 12 -4.84 11.11 -11.42
N PHE A 13 -5.86 10.78 -10.62
CA PHE A 13 -6.39 9.42 -10.59
C PHE A 13 -7.18 9.13 -11.86
N SER A 14 -6.96 7.94 -12.41
CA SER A 14 -7.77 7.37 -13.48
C SER A 14 -7.86 5.87 -13.23
N LYS A 15 -9.01 5.26 -13.51
CA LYS A 15 -9.15 3.82 -13.39
C LYS A 15 -8.20 3.07 -14.32
N ASP A 16 -7.72 3.72 -15.37
CA ASP A 16 -6.72 3.16 -16.29
C ASP A 16 -5.37 2.92 -15.61
N LEU A 17 -5.09 3.60 -14.50
CA LEU A 17 -3.88 3.38 -13.69
C LEU A 17 -3.95 2.10 -12.89
N PHE A 18 -5.14 1.55 -12.74
CA PHE A 18 -5.36 0.37 -11.90
C PHE A 18 -5.32 -0.89 -12.76
N THR A 19 -4.37 -1.75 -12.45
CA THR A 19 -4.30 -3.10 -13.02
C THR A 19 -4.92 -4.05 -12.01
N PRO A 20 -5.78 -4.99 -12.43
CA PRO A 20 -6.36 -5.95 -11.50
C PRO A 20 -5.29 -6.73 -10.73
N ILE A 21 -5.60 -7.04 -9.48
CA ILE A 21 -4.67 -7.73 -8.59
C ILE A 21 -4.39 -9.15 -9.09
N SER A 22 -3.11 -9.49 -9.14
CA SER A 22 -2.66 -10.84 -9.46
C SER A 22 -1.47 -11.18 -8.55
N ASN A 23 -1.45 -12.40 -8.04
CA ASN A 23 -0.34 -12.85 -7.20
C ASN A 23 0.92 -13.05 -8.03
N HIS A 24 2.07 -12.76 -7.43
CA HIS A 24 3.36 -13.04 -8.03
C HIS A 24 4.02 -14.19 -7.28
N ALA A 25 4.50 -15.21 -8.02
CA ALA A 25 5.02 -16.43 -7.41
C ALA A 25 6.30 -16.22 -6.59
N PHE A 26 7.09 -15.20 -6.92
CA PHE A 26 8.42 -15.00 -6.34
C PHE A 26 8.60 -13.67 -5.60
N TRP A 27 7.56 -12.85 -5.53
CA TRP A 27 7.64 -11.53 -4.89
C TRP A 27 6.61 -11.42 -3.77
N LEU A 28 6.96 -10.71 -2.73
CA LEU A 28 6.07 -10.47 -1.60
C LEU A 28 4.94 -9.50 -1.94
N LYS A 29 5.12 -8.68 -2.96
CA LYS A 29 4.12 -7.73 -3.44
C LYS A 29 3.36 -8.31 -4.64
N PRO A 30 2.06 -7.99 -4.78
CA PRO A 30 1.29 -8.46 -5.93
C PRO A 30 1.59 -7.65 -7.18
N ILE A 31 1.10 -8.13 -8.32
CA ILE A 31 1.00 -7.38 -9.56
C ILE A 31 -0.30 -6.59 -9.49
N GLY A 32 -0.28 -5.36 -9.93
CA GLY A 32 -1.48 -4.53 -10.01
C GLY A 32 -1.80 -3.78 -8.72
N GLY A 33 -3.01 -3.27 -8.64
CA GLY A 33 -3.44 -2.40 -7.56
C GLY A 33 -2.95 -0.97 -7.72
N LEU A 34 -3.33 -0.11 -6.80
CA LEU A 34 -2.83 1.27 -6.75
C LEU A 34 -2.13 1.46 -5.42
N TRP A 35 -0.85 1.83 -5.48
CA TRP A 35 -0.06 2.07 -4.28
C TRP A 35 -0.15 3.52 -3.84
N GLY A 36 -0.36 3.73 -2.55
CA GLY A 36 -0.33 5.05 -1.94
C GLY A 36 0.60 5.08 -0.75
N SER A 37 1.19 6.24 -0.50
CA SER A 37 2.02 6.49 0.66
C SER A 37 1.21 7.21 1.73
N MET A 38 1.63 7.11 2.99
CA MET A 38 1.05 7.84 4.11
C MET A 38 1.90 9.09 4.35
N PRO A 39 1.49 10.27 3.81
CA PRO A 39 2.33 11.47 3.85
C PRO A 39 2.62 11.97 5.26
N ASP A 40 1.73 11.69 6.21
CA ASP A 40 1.90 12.10 7.61
C ASP A 40 2.80 11.16 8.40
N SER A 41 3.26 10.07 7.80
CA SER A 41 4.18 9.13 8.43
C SER A 41 5.62 9.51 8.12
N ASP A 42 6.51 9.40 9.11
CA ASP A 42 7.95 9.59 8.90
C ASP A 42 8.56 8.54 7.97
N LEU A 43 7.87 7.39 7.84
CA LEU A 43 8.30 6.26 7.05
C LEU A 43 7.49 6.16 5.76
N ASN A 44 7.40 7.30 5.03
CA ASN A 44 6.64 7.39 3.80
C ASN A 44 7.53 7.12 2.57
N TRP A 45 6.88 6.88 1.44
CA TRP A 45 7.55 6.56 0.18
C TRP A 45 8.46 7.66 -0.31
N LYS A 46 8.04 8.93 -0.19
CA LYS A 46 8.86 10.07 -0.63
C LYS A 46 10.18 10.13 0.14
N ALA A 47 10.12 10.01 1.47
CA ALA A 47 11.31 10.01 2.30
C ALA A 47 12.25 8.86 1.95
N TRP A 48 11.69 7.67 1.73
CA TRP A 48 12.47 6.49 1.35
C TRP A 48 13.16 6.70 -0.01
N CYS A 49 12.44 7.19 -1.02
CA CYS A 49 12.99 7.45 -2.35
C CYS A 49 14.13 8.48 -2.30
N LEU A 50 13.97 9.55 -1.52
CA LEU A 50 15.00 10.58 -1.40
C LEU A 50 16.25 10.05 -0.69
N GLU A 51 16.08 9.26 0.35
CA GLU A 51 17.20 8.68 1.09
C GLU A 51 17.98 7.68 0.23
N GLU A 52 17.29 6.84 -0.55
CA GLU A 52 17.90 5.81 -1.38
C GLU A 52 18.21 6.28 -2.81
N ASP A 53 17.92 7.52 -3.13
CA ASP A 53 18.07 8.09 -4.49
C ASP A 53 17.39 7.20 -5.55
N PHE A 54 16.15 6.80 -5.26
CA PHE A 54 15.39 5.87 -6.09
C PHE A 54 14.18 6.56 -6.71
N GLN A 55 14.10 6.58 -8.04
CA GLN A 55 12.97 7.12 -8.80
C GLN A 55 12.54 8.53 -8.35
N THR A 56 13.51 9.37 -7.95
CA THR A 56 13.22 10.71 -7.42
C THR A 56 12.50 11.61 -8.43
N GLU A 57 12.73 11.40 -9.73
CA GLU A 57 12.06 12.16 -10.78
C GLU A 57 10.55 11.95 -10.79
N LYS A 58 10.08 10.79 -10.34
CA LYS A 58 8.65 10.49 -10.27
C LYS A 58 7.94 11.18 -9.11
N LEU A 59 8.69 11.71 -8.16
CA LEU A 59 8.11 12.41 -7.01
C LEU A 59 7.54 13.78 -7.37
N ASN A 60 7.86 14.29 -8.55
CA ASN A 60 7.35 15.58 -9.03
C ASN A 60 5.88 15.52 -9.45
N GLU A 61 5.37 14.32 -9.72
CA GLU A 61 3.98 14.12 -10.10
C GLU A 61 3.30 13.27 -9.05
N CYS A 62 2.19 13.78 -8.51
CA CYS A 62 1.44 13.05 -7.49
C CYS A 62 -0.01 13.50 -7.46
N PHE A 63 -0.86 12.67 -6.86
CA PHE A 63 -2.20 13.06 -6.47
C PHE A 63 -2.51 12.52 -5.09
N TYR A 64 -3.41 13.21 -4.38
CA TYR A 64 -3.85 12.81 -3.05
C TYR A 64 -5.22 12.17 -3.14
N PHE A 65 -5.47 11.21 -2.27
CA PHE A 65 -6.75 10.53 -2.24
C PHE A 65 -7.08 10.02 -0.83
N THR A 66 -8.36 9.75 -0.63
CA THR A 66 -8.84 9.01 0.54
C THR A 66 -9.60 7.78 0.03
N LEU A 67 -9.95 6.90 0.93
CA LEU A 67 -10.84 5.79 0.61
C LEU A 67 -12.27 6.20 0.97
N LYS A 68 -13.22 5.86 0.11
CA LYS A 68 -14.62 6.23 0.30
C LYS A 68 -15.17 5.65 1.61
N PRO A 69 -16.12 6.34 2.27
CA PRO A 69 -16.79 5.81 3.45
C PRO A 69 -17.38 4.42 3.18
N GLY A 70 -17.26 3.53 4.13
CA GLY A 70 -17.74 2.15 3.98
C GLY A 70 -16.77 1.21 3.31
N SER A 71 -15.61 1.68 2.87
CA SER A 71 -14.57 0.82 2.32
C SER A 71 -14.10 -0.20 3.35
N LYS A 72 -13.91 -1.44 2.91
CA LYS A 72 -13.38 -2.49 3.77
C LYS A 72 -11.86 -2.46 3.71
N ILE A 73 -11.24 -2.04 4.80
CA ILE A 73 -9.79 -1.84 4.89
C ILE A 73 -9.19 -2.87 5.83
N LEU A 74 -8.20 -3.61 5.33
CA LEU A 74 -7.40 -4.51 6.15
C LEU A 74 -6.20 -3.74 6.66
N SER A 75 -6.07 -3.58 7.98
CA SER A 75 -4.92 -2.91 8.58
C SER A 75 -3.95 -3.96 9.14
N ILE A 76 -2.70 -3.91 8.68
CA ILE A 76 -1.64 -4.79 9.15
C ILE A 76 -0.64 -3.93 9.92
N ARG A 77 -0.60 -4.10 11.24
CA ARG A 77 0.24 -3.30 12.15
C ARG A 77 1.28 -4.12 12.90
N LYS A 78 1.07 -5.43 12.99
CA LYS A 78 1.95 -6.33 13.73
C LYS A 78 1.96 -7.70 13.08
N SER A 79 2.96 -8.51 13.40
CA SER A 79 3.14 -9.83 12.78
C SER A 79 1.94 -10.74 13.00
N SER A 80 1.30 -10.68 14.17
CA SER A 80 0.12 -11.52 14.45
C SER A 80 -1.07 -11.22 13.55
N ASP A 81 -1.13 -10.04 12.94
CA ASP A 81 -2.19 -9.68 12.00
C ASP A 81 -2.12 -10.50 10.71
N LEU A 82 -0.96 -11.11 10.42
CA LEU A 82 -0.77 -11.93 9.24
C LEU A 82 -1.31 -13.37 9.41
N GLU A 83 -1.45 -13.83 10.65
CA GLU A 83 -1.82 -15.23 10.92
C GLU A 83 -3.14 -15.67 10.29
N PRO A 84 -4.24 -14.90 10.40
CA PRO A 84 -5.52 -15.33 9.83
C PRO A 84 -5.65 -15.12 8.33
N LEU A 85 -4.67 -14.50 7.69
CA LEU A 85 -4.77 -14.12 6.29
C LEU A 85 -4.42 -15.27 5.36
N PRO A 86 -5.05 -15.33 4.16
CA PRO A 86 -4.71 -16.37 3.18
C PRO A 86 -3.30 -16.20 2.66
N LYS A 87 -2.59 -17.31 2.50
CA LYS A 87 -1.19 -17.32 2.07
C LYS A 87 -1.03 -18.25 0.87
N LEU A 88 -0.06 -17.92 0.00
CA LEU A 88 0.24 -18.71 -1.19
C LEU A 88 1.11 -19.92 -0.87
N HIS A 89 2.02 -19.77 0.09
CA HIS A 89 3.06 -20.76 0.37
C HIS A 89 3.20 -20.97 1.88
N ASP A 90 3.72 -22.13 2.22
CA ASP A 90 4.15 -22.41 3.58
C ASP A 90 5.37 -21.53 3.91
N SER A 91 5.31 -20.77 5.00
CA SER A 91 6.37 -19.87 5.40
C SER A 91 7.71 -20.57 5.63
N GLU A 92 7.71 -21.84 6.02
CA GLU A 92 8.94 -22.61 6.23
C GLU A 92 9.76 -22.77 4.94
N LYS A 93 9.08 -22.83 3.79
CA LYS A 93 9.76 -22.97 2.49
C LYS A 93 10.44 -21.71 2.02
N PHE A 94 10.12 -20.57 2.61
CA PHE A 94 10.58 -19.26 2.17
C PHE A 94 11.31 -18.49 3.27
N TYR A 95 11.91 -19.25 4.19
CA TYR A 95 12.80 -18.71 5.22
C TYR A 95 12.17 -17.60 6.08
N GLY A 96 10.91 -17.81 6.46
CA GLY A 96 10.21 -16.88 7.34
C GLY A 96 9.54 -15.71 6.67
N THR A 97 9.62 -15.59 5.34
CA THR A 97 8.84 -14.55 4.64
C THR A 97 7.41 -15.03 4.44
N VAL A 98 6.47 -14.07 4.35
CA VAL A 98 5.06 -14.36 4.17
C VAL A 98 4.60 -13.90 2.78
N PHE A 99 4.09 -14.85 1.99
CA PHE A 99 3.50 -14.59 0.69
C PHE A 99 1.97 -14.58 0.84
N LEU A 100 1.38 -13.40 0.92
CA LEU A 100 -0.06 -13.27 1.04
C LEU A 100 -0.76 -13.61 -0.28
N ASP A 101 -1.96 -14.19 -0.18
CA ASP A 101 -2.79 -14.44 -1.35
C ASP A 101 -3.64 -13.19 -1.62
N PHE A 102 -3.09 -12.28 -2.42
CA PHE A 102 -3.72 -11.00 -2.71
C PHE A 102 -4.98 -11.14 -3.55
N GLU A 103 -5.05 -12.18 -4.39
CA GLU A 103 -6.26 -12.41 -5.18
C GLU A 103 -7.45 -12.73 -4.28
N LYS A 104 -7.23 -13.50 -3.21
CA LYS A 104 -8.28 -13.77 -2.22
C LYS A 104 -8.59 -12.55 -1.39
N LEU A 105 -7.58 -11.78 -0.99
CA LEU A 105 -7.77 -10.56 -0.21
C LEU A 105 -8.56 -9.52 -1.00
N ALA A 106 -8.33 -9.42 -2.31
CA ALA A 106 -9.06 -8.47 -3.17
C ALA A 106 -10.56 -8.77 -3.26
N LYS A 107 -10.96 -10.00 -2.95
CA LYS A 107 -12.38 -10.37 -2.90
C LYS A 107 -13.05 -9.98 -1.58
N GLN A 108 -12.25 -9.74 -0.54
CA GLN A 108 -12.76 -9.46 0.81
C GLN A 108 -12.57 -8.02 1.23
N TYR A 109 -11.54 -7.33 0.70
CA TYR A 109 -11.18 -5.99 1.11
C TYR A 109 -11.02 -5.07 -0.08
N ASP A 110 -11.26 -3.78 0.16
CA ASP A 110 -11.07 -2.73 -0.85
C ASP A 110 -9.64 -2.21 -0.84
N ALA A 111 -8.96 -2.31 0.29
CA ALA A 111 -7.58 -1.84 0.43
C ALA A 111 -6.88 -2.51 1.61
N ILE A 112 -5.55 -2.50 1.57
CA ILE A 112 -4.69 -2.96 2.67
C ILE A 112 -3.84 -1.78 3.12
N GLU A 113 -3.91 -1.42 4.40
CA GLU A 113 -2.98 -0.49 5.04
C GLU A 113 -1.89 -1.28 5.72
N LEU A 114 -0.64 -0.91 5.50
CA LEU A 114 0.50 -1.59 6.09
C LEU A 114 1.39 -0.61 6.86
N PHE A 115 1.63 -0.93 8.13
CA PHE A 115 2.50 -0.18 9.02
C PHE A 115 3.73 -1.02 9.33
N VAL A 116 4.72 -0.99 8.42
CA VAL A 116 5.87 -1.93 8.40
C VAL A 116 6.70 -1.85 9.65
N TYR A 117 6.83 -0.66 10.21
CA TYR A 117 7.72 -0.41 11.34
C TYR A 117 7.02 -0.45 12.71
N GLY A 118 5.77 -0.87 12.73
CA GLY A 118 5.05 -1.05 13.98
C GLY A 118 5.49 -2.25 14.79
N ASP A 119 6.18 -3.21 14.12
CA ASP A 119 6.58 -4.47 14.74
C ASP A 119 7.83 -4.97 14.00
N PHE A 120 8.90 -5.22 14.76
CA PHE A 120 10.17 -5.68 14.19
C PHE A 120 10.03 -6.97 13.39
N ASP A 121 9.22 -7.92 13.90
CA ASP A 121 9.00 -9.19 13.20
C ASP A 121 8.29 -8.98 11.86
N LEU A 122 7.39 -8.01 11.81
CA LEU A 122 6.66 -7.69 10.58
C LEU A 122 7.59 -7.25 9.45
N GLN A 123 8.61 -6.45 9.77
CA GLN A 123 9.62 -6.05 8.79
C GLN A 123 10.30 -7.26 8.15
N GLY A 124 10.68 -8.23 8.96
CA GLY A 124 11.33 -9.43 8.46
C GLY A 124 10.41 -10.30 7.60
N LEU A 125 9.16 -10.43 8.02
CA LEU A 125 8.18 -11.26 7.31
C LEU A 125 7.77 -10.67 5.96
N LEU A 126 7.77 -9.33 5.84
CA LEU A 126 7.39 -8.61 4.63
C LEU A 126 8.58 -7.78 4.12
N GLY A 127 9.73 -8.41 3.95
CA GLY A 127 11.01 -7.73 3.74
C GLY A 127 11.13 -6.79 2.55
N THR A 128 10.21 -6.86 1.56
CA THR A 128 10.24 -5.97 0.40
C THR A 128 9.27 -4.78 0.52
N TRP A 129 8.55 -4.68 1.64
CA TRP A 129 7.66 -3.55 1.90
C TRP A 129 8.45 -2.46 2.63
N ASP A 130 8.80 -1.40 1.93
CA ASP A 130 9.83 -0.45 2.35
C ASP A 130 9.34 0.70 3.23
N CYS A 131 8.04 0.96 3.24
CA CYS A 131 7.47 2.08 3.97
C CYS A 131 6.03 1.80 4.37
N ASN A 132 5.49 2.66 5.24
CA ASN A 132 4.06 2.63 5.57
C ASN A 132 3.26 3.06 4.33
N CYS A 133 2.27 2.26 3.96
CA CYS A 133 1.59 2.46 2.69
C CYS A 133 0.18 1.86 2.68
N VAL A 134 -0.55 2.17 1.61
CA VAL A 134 -1.81 1.52 1.29
C VAL A 134 -1.70 0.88 -0.09
N LEU A 135 -2.25 -0.32 -0.22
CA LEU A 135 -2.44 -0.97 -1.51
C LEU A 135 -3.95 -1.01 -1.77
N VAL A 136 -4.40 -0.26 -2.74
CA VAL A 136 -5.82 -0.26 -3.14
C VAL A 136 -6.08 -1.47 -4.02
N LEU A 137 -7.04 -2.29 -3.60
CA LEU A 137 -7.42 -3.52 -4.31
C LEU A 137 -8.63 -3.31 -5.22
N ASN A 138 -9.45 -2.29 -4.90
CA ASN A 138 -10.66 -1.96 -5.64
C ASN A 138 -10.61 -0.48 -6.04
N PRO A 139 -10.50 -0.17 -7.34
CA PRO A 139 -10.36 1.23 -7.78
C PRO A 139 -11.59 2.08 -7.48
N ASP A 140 -12.76 1.46 -7.33
CA ASP A 140 -13.99 2.19 -7.01
C ASP A 140 -13.98 2.77 -5.59
N ALA A 141 -13.06 2.32 -4.73
CA ALA A 141 -12.93 2.84 -3.37
C ALA A 141 -12.12 4.13 -3.29
N VAL A 142 -11.44 4.52 -4.37
CA VAL A 142 -10.59 5.72 -4.38
C VAL A 142 -11.44 6.97 -4.52
N GLN A 143 -11.16 7.96 -3.65
CA GLN A 143 -11.77 9.28 -3.73
C GLN A 143 -10.64 10.31 -3.81
N GLU A 144 -10.43 10.88 -4.99
CA GLU A 144 -9.37 11.87 -5.19
C GLU A 144 -9.67 13.16 -4.44
N ILE A 145 -8.62 13.75 -3.85
CA ILE A 145 -8.69 15.04 -3.15
C ILE A 145 -7.97 16.06 -4.03
N SER A 146 -8.56 17.25 -4.19
CA SER A 146 -7.93 18.30 -4.98
C SER A 146 -6.67 18.84 -4.26
N ASN A 147 -5.69 19.31 -5.04
CA ASN A 147 -4.48 19.92 -4.49
C ASN A 147 -4.80 21.16 -3.65
N ASP A 148 -5.89 21.88 -3.99
CA ASP A 148 -6.32 23.05 -3.23
C ASP A 148 -6.77 22.66 -1.81
N GLU A 149 -7.42 21.52 -1.67
CA GLU A 149 -7.82 21.00 -0.36
C GLU A 149 -6.60 20.61 0.47
N GLU A 150 -5.58 20.06 -0.18
CA GLU A 150 -4.32 19.71 0.45
C GLU A 150 -3.63 20.94 1.05
N HIS A 151 -3.56 22.02 0.31
CA HIS A 151 -2.94 23.26 0.77
C HIS A 151 -3.69 23.92 1.93
N LYS A 152 -5.00 23.77 1.99
CA LYS A 152 -5.81 24.34 3.06
C LYS A 152 -5.61 23.65 4.41
N GLU A 153 -5.20 22.41 4.40
CA GLU A 153 -5.00 21.62 5.60
C GLU A 153 -3.60 21.79 6.20
N SER A 154 -2.70 22.33 5.42
CA SER A 154 -1.33 22.58 5.88
C SER A 154 -1.21 24.00 6.50
#